data_2c619994004bc604936d17ddf97d7a04
#
_entry.id   2c619994004bc604936d17ddf97d7a04
#
_cell.length_a   1.000
_cell.length_b   1.000
_cell.length_c   1.000
_cell.angle_alpha   90.00
_cell.angle_beta   90.00
_cell.angle_gamma   90.00
#
_symmetry.space_group_name_H-M   'P 1'
#
loop_
_entity.id
_entity.type
_entity.pdbx_description
1 polymer ?
#
loop_
_entity_poly.entity_id
_entity_poly.type
_entity_poly.pdbx_seq_one_letter_code
_entity_poly.pdbx_strand_id
1 'polypeptide(L)'
;MANTREHRYTVSLTWNGNLGTGTSGYRDYSRNYEIVSNGKPAIQGSADPACRGDRSRWNPEELLVASLSACHKLWYLHLAAEAGIIVTAYTDRAEGARDCPGLY
;
A
#
# COMPACT_ATOMS: atom_id res chain seq x y z
N MET A 1 -15.19 31.12 9.02
CA MET A 1 -15.90 29.88 8.86
C MET A 1 -15.03 28.91 8.08
N ALA A 2 -14.85 27.73 8.62
CA ALA A 2 -14.10 26.70 7.93
C ALA A 2 -14.96 26.10 6.82
N ASN A 3 -14.42 26.11 5.60
CA ASN A 3 -15.03 25.39 4.50
C ASN A 3 -14.53 23.95 4.56
N THR A 4 -15.30 23.10 5.21
CA THR A 4 -14.98 21.70 5.18
C THR A 4 -15.48 21.11 3.88
N ARG A 5 -14.57 20.63 3.06
CA ARG A 5 -14.89 19.85 1.88
C ARG A 5 -14.64 18.40 2.21
N GLU A 6 -15.63 17.59 1.97
CA GLU A 6 -15.47 16.17 2.10
C GLU A 6 -14.76 15.64 0.86
N HIS A 7 -13.63 14.97 1.07
CA HIS A 7 -12.89 14.30 0.01
C HIS A 7 -13.01 12.81 0.23
N ARG A 8 -13.53 12.12 -0.74
CA ARG A 8 -13.73 10.67 -0.67
C ARG A 8 -12.74 9.95 -1.56
N TYR A 9 -12.24 8.86 -1.07
CA TYR A 9 -11.28 8.04 -1.79
C TYR A 9 -11.83 6.63 -1.86
N THR A 10 -11.88 6.07 -3.07
CA THR A 10 -12.43 4.74 -3.28
C THR A 10 -11.41 3.91 -4.02
N VAL A 11 -11.14 2.74 -3.49
CA VAL A 11 -10.35 1.72 -4.16
C VAL A 11 -11.15 0.44 -4.22
N SER A 12 -10.94 -0.34 -5.28
CA SER A 12 -11.55 -1.66 -5.42
C SER A 12 -10.45 -2.69 -5.37
N LEU A 13 -10.67 -3.75 -4.60
CA LEU A 13 -9.73 -4.85 -4.48
C LEU A 13 -10.41 -6.11 -4.96
N THR A 14 -9.74 -6.84 -5.84
CA THR A 14 -10.21 -8.11 -6.34
C THR A 14 -9.18 -9.17 -6.06
N TRP A 15 -9.58 -10.22 -5.34
CA TRP A 15 -8.74 -11.40 -5.16
C TRP A 15 -8.76 -12.22 -6.45
N ASN A 16 -7.59 -12.48 -6.99
CA ASN A 16 -7.46 -13.27 -8.20
C ASN A 16 -6.58 -14.49 -8.00
N GLY A 17 -6.65 -15.05 -6.80
CA GLY A 17 -5.87 -16.20 -6.41
C GLY A 17 -6.62 -17.51 -6.38
N ASN A 18 -7.81 -17.59 -6.96
CA ASN A 18 -8.55 -18.84 -7.04
C ASN A 18 -7.90 -19.73 -8.10
N LEU A 19 -7.30 -20.83 -7.64
CA LEU A 19 -6.60 -21.77 -8.51
C LEU A 19 -7.50 -22.94 -8.96
N GLY A 20 -8.79 -22.86 -8.66
CA GLY A 20 -9.78 -23.82 -9.10
C GLY A 20 -10.64 -24.41 -7.98
N THR A 21 -10.15 -24.39 -6.74
CA THR A 21 -10.88 -24.96 -5.60
C THR A 21 -11.12 -23.91 -4.49
N GLY A 22 -10.93 -22.63 -4.81
CA GLY A 22 -11.08 -21.57 -3.81
C GLY A 22 -10.16 -21.80 -2.63
N THR A 23 -10.65 -21.49 -1.45
CA THR A 23 -9.89 -21.63 -0.20
C THR A 23 -10.08 -23.03 0.41
N SER A 24 -10.00 -24.06 -0.41
CA SER A 24 -10.19 -25.45 0.03
C SER A 24 -9.12 -25.91 1.03
N GLY A 25 -7.94 -25.32 0.99
CA GLY A 25 -6.87 -25.54 1.96
C GLY A 25 -5.93 -24.36 1.95
N TYR A 26 -5.14 -24.20 3.00
CA TYR A 26 -4.23 -23.08 3.14
C TYR A 26 -3.24 -22.98 1.98
N ARG A 27 -2.88 -24.12 1.38
CA ARG A 27 -1.91 -24.17 0.28
C ARG A 27 -2.55 -24.24 -1.10
N ASP A 28 -3.88 -24.15 -1.17
CA ASP A 28 -4.61 -24.43 -2.40
C ASP A 28 -5.05 -23.16 -3.15
N TYR A 29 -4.63 -22.00 -2.68
CA TYR A 29 -4.96 -20.75 -3.33
C TYR A 29 -3.79 -19.78 -3.26
N SER A 30 -3.80 -18.79 -4.15
CA SER A 30 -2.82 -17.71 -4.16
C SER A 30 -3.36 -16.54 -3.35
N ARG A 31 -2.45 -15.75 -2.74
CA ARG A 31 -2.78 -14.54 -2.01
C ARG A 31 -2.85 -13.30 -2.91
N ASN A 32 -2.70 -13.52 -4.19
CA ASN A 32 -2.62 -12.43 -5.16
C ASN A 32 -3.94 -11.68 -5.28
N TYR A 33 -3.83 -10.37 -5.38
CA TYR A 33 -4.97 -9.50 -5.59
C TYR A 33 -4.53 -8.31 -6.42
N GLU A 34 -5.52 -7.54 -6.85
CA GLU A 34 -5.29 -6.34 -7.62
C GLU A 34 -6.10 -5.21 -7.00
N ILE A 35 -5.45 -4.07 -6.80
CA ILE A 35 -6.10 -2.86 -6.31
C ILE A 35 -6.22 -1.89 -7.47
N VAL A 36 -7.42 -1.37 -7.69
CA VAL A 36 -7.66 -0.38 -8.72
C VAL A 36 -8.34 0.84 -8.15
N SER A 37 -8.04 1.98 -8.72
CA SER A 37 -8.75 3.22 -8.47
C SER A 37 -8.89 3.94 -9.80
N ASN A 38 -9.95 4.71 -9.92
CA ASN A 38 -10.33 5.32 -11.18
C ASN A 38 -9.18 6.09 -11.83
N GLY A 39 -8.88 5.75 -13.08
CA GLY A 39 -7.88 6.44 -13.88
C GLY A 39 -6.42 6.18 -13.52
N LYS A 40 -6.17 5.19 -12.68
CA LYS A 40 -4.81 4.88 -12.21
C LYS A 40 -4.36 3.49 -12.64
N PRO A 41 -3.05 3.28 -12.81
CA PRO A 41 -2.54 1.93 -12.98
C PRO A 41 -2.86 1.05 -11.77
N ALA A 42 -3.15 -0.20 -12.03
CA ALA A 42 -3.46 -1.15 -10.97
C ALA A 42 -2.22 -1.45 -10.11
N ILE A 43 -2.47 -1.71 -8.83
CA ILE A 43 -1.44 -2.20 -7.92
C ILE A 43 -1.58 -3.71 -7.81
N GLN A 44 -0.53 -4.43 -8.14
CA GLN A 44 -0.47 -5.88 -8.00
C GLN A 44 -0.01 -6.20 -6.60
N GLY A 45 -0.84 -6.88 -5.83
CA GLY A 45 -0.58 -7.17 -4.43
C GLY A 45 -0.65 -8.64 -4.09
N SER A 46 -0.11 -8.97 -2.94
CA SER A 46 -0.13 -10.30 -2.37
C SER A 46 0.14 -10.18 -0.87
N ALA A 47 0.47 -11.29 -0.23
CA ALA A 47 0.89 -11.32 1.16
C ALA A 47 2.41 -11.32 1.27
N ASP A 48 2.89 -11.19 2.49
CA ASP A 48 4.31 -11.44 2.80
C ASP A 48 4.68 -12.86 2.35
N PRO A 49 5.88 -13.06 1.76
CA PRO A 49 6.31 -14.40 1.37
C PRO A 49 6.28 -15.42 2.50
N ALA A 50 6.49 -14.99 3.75
CA ALA A 50 6.37 -15.87 4.91
C ALA A 50 4.94 -16.37 5.12
N CYS A 51 3.94 -15.66 4.58
CA CYS A 51 2.53 -16.03 4.62
C CYS A 51 2.05 -16.55 3.26
N ARG A 52 2.95 -17.16 2.50
CA ARG A 52 2.71 -17.73 1.17
C ARG A 52 2.38 -16.69 0.11
N GLY A 53 2.86 -15.48 0.29
CA GLY A 53 2.69 -14.43 -0.70
C GLY A 53 3.72 -14.48 -1.82
N ASP A 54 3.49 -13.67 -2.83
CA ASP A 54 4.37 -13.50 -3.99
C ASP A 54 5.30 -12.32 -3.73
N ARG A 55 6.60 -12.61 -3.65
CA ARG A 55 7.64 -11.60 -3.39
C ARG A 55 7.69 -10.50 -4.45
N SER A 56 7.25 -10.78 -5.67
CA SER A 56 7.28 -9.80 -6.76
C SER A 56 6.13 -8.80 -6.68
N ARG A 57 5.22 -8.95 -5.75
CA ARG A 57 4.05 -8.10 -5.58
C ARG A 57 4.14 -7.32 -4.26
N TRP A 58 3.42 -6.22 -4.20
CA TRP A 58 3.30 -5.44 -2.97
C TRP A 58 2.51 -6.22 -1.93
N ASN A 59 2.89 -6.10 -0.66
CA ASN A 59 2.07 -6.62 0.43
C ASN A 59 1.45 -5.45 1.22
N PRO A 60 0.44 -5.73 2.06
CA PRO A 60 -0.24 -4.66 2.79
C PRO A 60 0.67 -3.85 3.71
N GLU A 61 1.66 -4.49 4.31
CA GLU A 61 2.61 -3.81 5.19
C GLU A 61 3.44 -2.80 4.42
N GLU A 62 3.93 -3.18 3.25
CA GLU A 62 4.66 -2.26 2.36
C GLU A 62 3.81 -1.11 1.90
N LEU A 63 2.54 -1.37 1.58
CA LEU A 63 1.61 -0.33 1.15
C LEU A 63 1.37 0.68 2.28
N LEU A 64 1.24 0.22 3.51
CA LEU A 64 1.06 1.10 4.65
C LEU A 64 2.31 1.96 4.88
N VAL A 65 3.49 1.35 4.88
CA VAL A 65 4.75 2.08 5.06
C VAL A 65 4.92 3.11 3.95
N ALA A 66 4.63 2.72 2.70
CA ALA A 66 4.71 3.63 1.56
C ALA A 66 3.76 4.82 1.72
N SER A 67 2.54 4.60 2.19
CA SER A 67 1.57 5.67 2.38
C SER A 67 2.03 6.68 3.42
N LEU A 68 2.61 6.21 4.52
CA LEU A 68 3.12 7.08 5.58
C LEU A 68 4.33 7.87 5.10
N SER A 69 5.25 7.24 4.38
CA SER A 69 6.40 7.90 3.80
C SER A 69 5.98 9.00 2.80
N ALA A 70 5.02 8.68 1.94
CA ALA A 70 4.52 9.65 0.97
C ALA A 70 3.85 10.84 1.66
N CYS A 71 3.05 10.60 2.69
CA CYS A 71 2.39 11.65 3.44
C CYS A 71 3.41 12.56 4.13
N HIS A 72 4.43 11.97 4.74
CA HIS A 72 5.52 12.72 5.37
C HIS A 72 6.24 13.61 4.36
N LYS A 73 6.55 13.08 3.19
CA LYS A 73 7.19 13.85 2.14
C LYS A 73 6.36 15.06 1.73
N LEU A 74 5.07 14.87 1.54
CA LEU A 74 4.18 15.96 1.12
C LEU A 74 4.19 17.09 2.14
N TRP A 75 4.12 16.78 3.43
CA TRP A 75 4.18 17.77 4.49
C TRP A 75 5.55 18.44 4.57
N TYR A 76 6.62 17.67 4.46
CA TYR A 76 7.97 18.20 4.50
C TYR A 76 8.19 19.24 3.39
N LEU A 77 7.80 18.90 2.17
CA LEU A 77 7.97 19.82 1.04
C LEU A 77 7.09 21.06 1.18
N HIS A 78 5.88 20.90 1.69
CA HIS A 78 4.99 22.04 1.95
C HIS A 78 5.61 23.00 2.96
N LEU A 79 6.09 22.49 4.09
CA LEU A 79 6.68 23.33 5.14
C LEU A 79 7.98 23.97 4.67
N ALA A 80 8.78 23.28 3.88
CA ALA A 80 9.98 23.86 3.30
C ALA A 80 9.64 25.03 2.39
N ALA A 81 8.65 24.86 1.52
CA ALA A 81 8.20 25.93 0.64
C ALA A 81 7.69 27.13 1.43
N GLU A 82 6.90 26.90 2.48
CA GLU A 82 6.40 27.96 3.35
C GLU A 82 7.52 28.72 4.04
N ALA A 83 8.60 28.04 4.39
CA ALA A 83 9.75 28.64 5.05
C ALA A 83 10.76 29.25 4.08
N GLY A 84 10.48 29.23 2.78
CA GLY A 84 11.38 29.76 1.76
C GLY A 84 12.61 28.90 1.51
N ILE A 85 12.56 27.63 1.92
CA ILE A 85 13.65 26.69 1.70
C ILE A 85 13.42 25.95 0.39
N ILE A 86 14.43 26.00 -0.49
CA ILE A 86 14.34 25.37 -1.80
C ILE A 86 14.89 23.94 -1.69
N VAL A 87 14.02 22.97 -1.84
CA VAL A 87 14.39 21.54 -1.86
C VAL A 87 14.41 21.10 -3.32
N THR A 88 15.51 20.54 -3.76
CA THR A 88 15.69 20.11 -5.15
C THR A 88 15.68 18.60 -5.32
N ALA A 89 15.76 17.85 -4.23
CA ALA A 89 15.71 16.41 -4.29
C ALA A 89 15.22 15.88 -2.94
N TYR A 90 14.55 14.76 -2.96
CA TYR A 90 14.05 14.12 -1.75
C TYR A 90 14.03 12.61 -1.97
N THR A 91 14.59 11.89 -1.04
CA THR A 91 14.56 10.43 -1.00
C THR A 91 14.32 10.00 0.42
N ASP A 92 13.46 9.03 0.61
CA ASP A 92 13.19 8.46 1.91
C ASP A 92 13.23 6.94 1.81
N ARG A 93 13.90 6.33 2.77
CA ARG A 93 13.91 4.88 2.90
C ARG A 93 13.22 4.53 4.21
N ALA A 94 11.93 4.26 4.13
CA ALA A 94 11.12 3.96 5.29
C ALA A 94 11.13 2.46 5.57
N GLU A 95 11.11 2.12 6.85
CA GLU A 95 11.07 0.75 7.29
C GLU A 95 9.93 0.55 8.28
N GLY A 96 9.30 -0.60 8.21
CA GLY A 96 8.30 -1.03 9.16
C GLY A 96 8.58 -2.46 9.57
N ALA A 97 8.18 -2.81 10.76
CA ALA A 97 8.32 -4.16 11.27
C ALA A 97 7.08 -4.54 12.07
N ARG A 98 6.71 -5.79 11.98
CA ARG A 98 5.68 -6.34 12.84
C ARG A 98 6.03 -7.77 13.20
N ASP A 99 5.55 -8.19 14.36
CA ASP A 99 5.62 -9.59 14.71
C ASP A 99 4.60 -10.36 13.88
N CYS A 100 4.96 -11.57 13.51
CA CYS A 100 4.11 -12.43 12.68
C CYS A 100 3.75 -13.70 13.47
N PRO A 101 3.03 -13.57 14.58
CA PRO A 101 2.71 -14.75 15.40
C PRO A 101 1.57 -15.57 14.81
N GLY A 102 0.90 -15.07 13.78
CA GLY A 102 -0.24 -15.71 13.19
C GLY A 102 -0.38 -15.37 11.73
N LEU A 103 -1.42 -15.94 11.15
CA LEU A 103 -1.74 -15.79 9.74
C LEU A 103 -2.73 -14.65 9.53
N TYR A 104 -2.67 -14.06 8.38
CA TYR A 104 -3.74 -13.18 7.93
C TYR A 104 -4.31 -13.66 6.61
#